data_9cba65d05af6dc491fe9bafe06e63fcf
#
_entry.id   9cba65d05af6dc491fe9bafe06e63fcf
#
_cell.length_a   1.000
_cell.length_b   1.000
_cell.length_c   1.000
_cell.angle_alpha   90.00
_cell.angle_beta   90.00
_cell.angle_gamma   90.00
#
_symmetry.space_group_name_H-M   'P 1'
#
loop_
_entity.id
_entity.type
_entity.pdbx_description
1 polymer ?
#
loop_
_entity_poly.entity_id
_entity_poly.type
_entity_poly.pdbx_seq_one_letter_code
_entity_poly.pdbx_strand_id
1 'polypeptide(L)'
;LALTLDCGAEAYPGYQASLSNLSDQGAEILVYRRLTARAGRAGREVDVSLPLANLPSADYQVTLAGLRPNTDPAPIGKYYFSLRREQ
;
A
#
# COMPACT_ATOMS: atom_id res chain seq x y z
N LEU A 1 5.12 11.26 0.09
CA LEU A 1 5.19 10.42 -1.13
C LEU A 1 3.82 9.92 -1.49
N ALA A 2 3.41 10.24 -2.70
CA ALA A 2 2.15 9.75 -3.23
C ALA A 2 2.43 8.52 -4.11
N LEU A 3 1.73 7.44 -3.83
CA LEU A 3 1.82 6.21 -4.61
C LEU A 3 0.48 5.94 -5.26
N THR A 4 0.50 5.52 -6.53
CA THR A 4 -0.68 5.04 -7.23
C THR A 4 -0.50 3.54 -7.45
N LEU A 5 -1.37 2.76 -6.84
CA LEU A 5 -1.27 1.29 -6.86
C LEU A 5 -2.34 0.69 -7.75
N ASP A 6 -1.93 -0.24 -8.60
CA ASP A 6 -2.85 -0.97 -9.47
C ASP A 6 -3.59 -2.03 -8.66
N CYS A 7 -4.93 -2.00 -8.73
CA CYS A 7 -5.79 -2.94 -8.00
C CYS A 7 -6.16 -4.17 -8.81
N GLY A 8 -5.72 -4.27 -10.07
CA GLY A 8 -6.09 -5.38 -10.93
C GLY A 8 -7.52 -5.27 -11.47
N ALA A 9 -8.04 -6.40 -11.94
CA ALA A 9 -9.34 -6.45 -12.62
C ALA A 9 -10.52 -6.64 -11.67
N GLU A 10 -10.32 -7.22 -10.49
CA GLU A 10 -11.40 -7.45 -9.54
C GLU A 10 -11.76 -6.17 -8.79
N ALA A 11 -13.06 -5.96 -8.58
CA ALA A 11 -13.56 -4.85 -7.81
C ALA A 11 -13.91 -5.29 -6.39
N TYR A 12 -13.45 -4.53 -5.40
CA TYR A 12 -13.77 -4.76 -3.99
C TYR A 12 -14.51 -3.55 -3.44
N PRO A 13 -15.37 -3.74 -2.40
CA PRO A 13 -16.03 -2.61 -1.74
C PRO A 13 -15.06 -1.60 -1.14
N GLY A 14 -13.86 -2.05 -0.78
CA GLY A 14 -12.82 -1.18 -0.25
C GLY A 14 -11.46 -1.84 -0.35
N TYR A 15 -10.42 -1.10 0.01
CA TYR A 15 -9.05 -1.58 -0.09
C TYR A 15 -8.28 -1.21 1.17
N GLN A 16 -7.25 -1.98 1.45
CA GLN A 16 -6.34 -1.75 2.58
C GLN A 16 -4.90 -1.78 2.06
N ALA A 17 -4.10 -0.82 2.49
CA ALA A 17 -2.67 -0.80 2.20
C ALA A 17 -1.91 -0.78 3.51
N SER A 18 -0.89 -1.61 3.64
CA SER A 18 -0.02 -1.61 4.81
C SER A 18 1.42 -1.37 4.40
N LEU A 19 2.13 -0.58 5.21
CA LEU A 19 3.54 -0.26 5.00
C LEU A 19 4.38 -1.02 6.00
N SER A 20 5.36 -1.78 5.51
CA SER A 20 6.27 -2.54 6.35
C SER A 20 7.71 -2.12 6.08
N ASN A 21 8.53 -2.10 7.13
CA ASN A 21 9.95 -1.81 7.03
C ASN A 21 10.73 -3.12 6.93
N LEU A 22 11.24 -3.43 5.74
CA LEU A 22 11.97 -4.69 5.51
C LEU A 22 13.32 -4.71 6.20
N SER A 23 13.91 -3.54 6.46
CA SER A 23 15.18 -3.44 7.18
C SER A 23 15.01 -3.65 8.68
N ASP A 24 13.78 -3.67 9.18
CA ASP A 24 13.43 -3.93 10.57
C ASP A 24 12.53 -5.16 10.67
N GLN A 25 13.01 -6.28 10.13
CA GLN A 25 12.34 -7.59 10.18
C GLN A 25 10.92 -7.59 9.63
N GLY A 26 10.61 -6.67 8.71
CA GLY A 26 9.29 -6.58 8.11
C GLY A 26 8.22 -6.02 9.05
N ALA A 27 8.62 -5.25 10.05
CA ALA A 27 7.69 -4.66 11.01
C ALA A 27 6.69 -3.75 10.30
N GLU A 28 5.39 -3.95 10.56
CA GLU A 28 4.33 -3.12 10.02
C GLU A 28 4.33 -1.77 10.73
N ILE A 29 4.35 -0.69 9.95
CA ILE A 29 4.43 0.66 10.47
C ILE A 29 3.08 1.36 10.41
N LEU A 30 2.44 1.31 9.24
CA LEU A 30 1.21 2.03 8.96
C LEU A 30 0.23 1.11 8.24
N VAL A 31 -1.06 1.29 8.54
CA VAL A 31 -2.13 0.60 7.83
C VAL A 31 -3.17 1.65 7.42
N TYR A 32 -3.45 1.71 6.14
CA TYR A 32 -4.51 2.54 5.59
C TYR A 32 -5.70 1.65 5.26
N ARG A 33 -6.82 1.89 5.94
CA ARG A 33 -8.03 1.10 5.74
C ARG A 33 -9.08 1.92 5.02
N ARG A 34 -10.01 1.24 4.37
CA ARG A 34 -11.14 1.86 3.69
C ARG A 34 -10.73 2.78 2.56
N LEU A 35 -9.67 2.40 1.85
CA LEU A 35 -9.27 3.10 0.65
C LEU A 35 -10.26 2.80 -0.47
N THR A 36 -10.49 3.79 -1.34
CA THR A 36 -11.41 3.67 -2.46
C THR A 36 -10.63 3.69 -3.76
N ALA A 37 -10.93 2.77 -4.65
CA ALA A 37 -10.31 2.74 -5.97
C ALA A 37 -11.01 3.71 -6.91
N ARG A 38 -10.24 4.25 -7.86
CA ARG A 38 -10.75 5.05 -8.96
C ARG A 38 -10.38 4.41 -10.29
N ALA A 39 -11.05 4.81 -11.35
CA ALA A 39 -10.70 4.36 -12.69
C ALA A 39 -9.36 4.94 -13.13
N GLY A 40 -8.45 4.09 -13.60
CA GLY A 40 -7.16 4.49 -14.11
C GLY A 40 -7.01 4.07 -15.58
N ARG A 41 -5.81 4.26 -16.13
CA ARG A 41 -5.55 3.95 -17.53
C ARG A 41 -5.66 2.46 -17.86
N ALA A 42 -5.22 1.61 -16.94
CA ALA A 42 -5.16 0.17 -17.16
C ALA A 42 -6.11 -0.60 -16.24
N GLY A 43 -7.05 0.08 -15.60
CA GLY A 43 -7.98 -0.55 -14.65
C GLY A 43 -8.22 0.33 -13.43
N ARG A 44 -8.40 -0.29 -12.29
CA ARG A 44 -8.65 0.42 -11.04
C ARG A 44 -7.34 0.73 -10.32
N GLU A 45 -7.28 1.91 -9.73
CA GLU A 45 -6.10 2.38 -9.01
C GLU A 45 -6.48 2.93 -7.65
N VAL A 46 -5.60 2.77 -6.67
CA VAL A 46 -5.72 3.34 -5.33
C VAL A 46 -4.56 4.29 -5.09
N ASP A 47 -4.85 5.48 -4.61
CA ASP A 47 -3.82 6.46 -4.25
C ASP A 47 -3.52 6.37 -2.74
N VAL A 48 -2.24 6.29 -2.41
CA VAL A 48 -1.78 6.21 -1.02
C VAL A 48 -0.72 7.29 -0.80
N SER A 49 -0.89 8.09 0.25
CA SER A 49 0.10 9.10 0.64
C SER A 49 0.89 8.63 1.85
N LEU A 50 2.20 8.58 1.74
CA LEU A 50 3.09 8.14 2.81
C LEU A 50 3.80 9.32 3.46
N PRO A 51 3.89 9.37 4.81
CA PRO A 51 4.54 10.47 5.52
C PRO A 51 6.05 10.30 5.53
N LEU A 52 6.72 10.66 4.42
CA LEU A 52 8.17 10.48 4.27
C LEU A 52 8.98 11.14 5.38
N ALA A 53 8.51 12.27 5.90
CA ALA A 53 9.25 13.01 6.92
C ALA A 53 9.50 12.18 8.18
N ASN A 54 8.67 11.20 8.46
CA ASN A 54 8.73 10.40 9.67
C ASN A 54 9.33 9.01 9.45
N LEU A 55 9.80 8.72 8.23
CA LEU A 55 10.33 7.39 7.90
C LEU A 55 11.86 7.42 7.85
N PRO A 56 12.54 6.47 8.52
CA PRO A 56 13.99 6.35 8.40
C PRO A 56 14.40 5.81 7.03
N SER A 57 15.69 5.94 6.70
CA SER A 57 16.25 5.31 5.50
C SER A 57 16.16 3.80 5.65
N ALA A 58 15.50 3.14 4.72
CA ALA A 58 15.28 1.70 4.77
C ALA A 58 14.65 1.22 3.46
N ASP A 59 14.52 -0.09 3.35
CA ASP A 59 13.73 -0.72 2.29
C ASP A 59 12.33 -0.98 2.84
N TYR A 60 11.33 -0.65 2.04
CA TYR A 60 9.94 -0.74 2.44
C TYR A 60 9.12 -1.60 1.50
N GLN A 61 8.06 -2.16 2.05
CA GLN A 61 7.08 -2.93 1.28
C GLN A 61 5.69 -2.37 1.57
N VAL A 62 4.93 -2.13 0.50
CA VAL A 62 3.51 -1.79 0.61
C VAL A 62 2.72 -3.00 0.13
N THR A 63 1.82 -3.50 0.98
CA THR A 63 0.95 -4.62 0.64
C THR A 63 -0.46 -4.08 0.43
N LEU A 64 -1.03 -4.36 -0.75
CA LEU A 64 -2.39 -3.96 -1.09
C LEU A 64 -3.31 -5.17 -1.00
N ALA A 65 -4.45 -5.00 -0.34
CA ALA A 65 -5.45 -6.05 -0.20
C ALA A 65 -6.85 -5.48 -0.47
N GLY A 66 -7.72 -6.33 -1.01
CA GLY A 66 -9.13 -6.01 -1.20
C GLY A 66 -9.93 -6.44 0.01
N LEU A 67 -10.85 -5.59 0.44
CA LEU A 67 -11.70 -5.84 1.61
C LEU A 67 -13.07 -6.34 1.19
N ARG A 68 -13.51 -7.43 1.82
CA ARG A 68 -14.84 -8.03 1.61
C ARG A 68 -15.53 -8.18 2.96
N PRO A 69 -16.87 -8.06 3.01
CA PRO A 69 -17.61 -8.30 4.25
C PRO A 69 -17.41 -9.75 4.74
N ASN A 70 -17.18 -9.90 6.04
CA ASN A 70 -17.13 -11.21 6.72
C ASN A 70 -16.06 -12.17 6.16
N THR A 71 -15.01 -11.64 5.55
CA THR A 71 -13.92 -12.43 4.96
C THR A 71 -12.58 -11.76 5.25
N ASP A 72 -11.52 -12.55 5.31
CA ASP A 72 -10.17 -12.00 5.44
C ASP A 72 -9.81 -11.16 4.21
N PRO A 73 -8.97 -10.13 4.35
CA PRO A 73 -8.53 -9.35 3.20
C PRO A 73 -7.88 -10.22 2.14
N ALA A 74 -8.25 -9.97 0.88
CA ALA A 74 -7.71 -10.73 -0.25
C ALA A 74 -6.46 -10.03 -0.76
N PRO A 75 -5.28 -10.69 -0.76
CA PRO A 75 -4.06 -10.06 -1.24
C PRO A 75 -4.15 -9.74 -2.73
N ILE A 76 -3.78 -8.52 -3.11
CA ILE A 76 -3.77 -8.06 -4.50
C ILE A 76 -2.35 -7.97 -5.01
N GLY A 77 -1.44 -7.33 -4.26
CA GLY A 77 -0.08 -7.17 -4.70
C GLY A 77 0.83 -6.58 -3.64
N LYS A 78 2.11 -6.64 -3.92
CA LYS A 78 3.16 -6.09 -3.07
C LYS A 78 4.03 -5.17 -3.90
N TYR A 79 4.39 -4.03 -3.31
CA TYR A 79 5.20 -3.01 -3.96
C TYR A 79 6.38 -2.69 -3.08
N TYR A 80 7.54 -2.49 -3.68
CA TYR A 80 8.78 -2.29 -2.93
C TYR A 80 9.40 -0.96 -3.32
N PHE A 81 9.94 -0.25 -2.33
CA PHE A 81 10.72 0.94 -2.59
C PHE A 81 11.80 1.11 -1.53
N SER A 82 12.84 1.86 -1.90
CA SER A 82 13.92 2.19 -0.99
C SER A 82 13.91 3.68 -0.72
N LEU A 83 13.99 4.05 0.54
CA LEU A 83 14.10 5.44 0.95
C LEU A 83 15.52 5.69 1.45
N ARG A 84 16.19 6.69 0.88
CA ARG A 84 17.53 7.09 1.29
C ARG A 84 17.51 8.58 1.58
N ARG A 85 17.85 8.93 2.80
CA ARG A 85 17.90 10.33 3.20
C ARG A 85 19.33 10.85 3.06
N GLU A 86 19.44 12.03 2.50
CA GLU A 86 20.73 12.73 2.48
C GLU A 86 20.94 13.38 3.83
N GLN A 87 22.18 13.32 4.29
CA GLN A 87 22.58 13.97 5.54
C GLN A 87 23.26 15.29 5.28
#